data_6b6ad58d6505f0144083f5ca5d434455
#
_entry.id   6b6ad58d6505f0144083f5ca5d434455
#
_cell.length_a   1.000
_cell.length_b   1.000
_cell.length_c   1.000
_cell.angle_alpha   90.00
_cell.angle_beta   90.00
_cell.angle_gamma   90.00
#
_symmetry.space_group_name_H-M   'P 1'
#
loop_
_entity.id
_entity.type
_entity.pdbx_description
1 polymer ?
#
loop_
_entity_poly.entity_id
_entity_poly.type
_entity_poly.pdbx_seq_one_letter_code
_entity_poly.pdbx_strand_id
1 'polypeptide(L)'
;MTANEFRFRPATVTDVPALARLHVATFVETHGGRGPSCAVRERQWDEAFSQRSDDWFCVVIVSPDGELVGFAKGVPHHDIPGYSGELNKIYILRQYHRLGLGRRLLGEVSRRFLASGITSMLLFGDAQNRSNGFYERMGAERLFATNGDFHGGYAWRDIRPLAAHY
;
A
#
# COMPACT_ATOMS: atom_id res chain seq x y z
N MET A 1 16.41 -10.99 -11.89
CA MET A 1 15.57 -9.78 -11.83
C MET A 1 15.88 -9.02 -10.55
N THR A 2 16.16 -7.74 -10.65
CA THR A 2 16.48 -6.88 -9.50
C THR A 2 15.43 -5.78 -9.37
N ALA A 3 15.33 -5.19 -8.17
CA ALA A 3 14.39 -4.09 -7.92
C ALA A 3 14.61 -2.90 -8.86
N ASN A 4 15.82 -2.69 -9.32
CA ASN A 4 16.15 -1.56 -10.22
C ASN A 4 15.55 -1.67 -11.62
N GLU A 5 15.14 -2.87 -12.02
CA GLU A 5 14.49 -3.10 -13.31
C GLU A 5 13.00 -2.77 -13.29
N PHE A 6 12.44 -2.54 -12.11
CA PHE A 6 11.03 -2.20 -11.93
C PHE A 6 10.88 -0.69 -11.84
N ARG A 7 9.76 -0.20 -12.34
CA ARG A 7 9.44 1.24 -12.28
C ARG A 7 8.30 1.47 -11.31
N PHE A 8 8.40 2.56 -10.58
CA PHE A 8 7.36 3.01 -9.65
C PHE A 8 6.81 4.32 -10.19
N ARG A 9 5.50 4.40 -10.37
CA ARG A 9 4.86 5.60 -10.89
C ARG A 9 3.46 5.77 -10.32
N PRO A 10 2.90 6.99 -10.38
CA PRO A 10 1.49 7.19 -10.04
C PRO A 10 0.60 6.36 -10.95
N ALA A 11 -0.47 5.79 -10.39
CA ALA A 11 -1.52 5.17 -11.18
C ALA A 11 -2.37 6.25 -11.85
N THR A 12 -2.90 5.92 -13.02
CA THR A 12 -3.81 6.79 -13.76
C THR A 12 -5.12 6.05 -14.05
N VAL A 13 -6.14 6.77 -14.49
CA VAL A 13 -7.43 6.16 -14.80
C VAL A 13 -7.32 5.07 -15.89
N THR A 14 -6.35 5.19 -16.79
CA THR A 14 -6.12 4.19 -17.83
C THR A 14 -5.58 2.87 -17.26
N ASP A 15 -5.06 2.87 -16.03
CA ASP A 15 -4.57 1.67 -15.36
C ASP A 15 -5.71 0.83 -14.76
N VAL A 16 -6.94 1.35 -14.68
CA VAL A 16 -8.03 0.72 -13.92
C VAL A 16 -8.24 -0.76 -14.28
N PRO A 17 -8.34 -1.16 -15.56
CA PRO A 17 -8.53 -2.58 -15.86
C PRO A 17 -7.40 -3.48 -15.34
N ALA A 18 -6.15 -3.08 -15.55
CA ALA A 18 -4.98 -3.84 -15.09
C ALA A 18 -4.87 -3.82 -13.56
N LEU A 19 -5.16 -2.66 -12.95
CA LEU A 19 -5.13 -2.49 -11.50
C LEU A 19 -6.20 -3.34 -10.82
N ALA A 20 -7.40 -3.43 -11.40
CA ALA A 20 -8.46 -4.27 -10.88
C ALA A 20 -8.08 -5.75 -10.91
N ARG A 21 -7.49 -6.22 -12.02
CA ARG A 21 -7.00 -7.62 -12.12
C ARG A 21 -5.91 -7.89 -11.09
N LEU A 22 -4.97 -6.98 -10.93
CA LEU A 22 -3.92 -7.09 -9.93
C LEU A 22 -4.49 -7.15 -8.52
N HIS A 23 -5.47 -6.30 -8.22
CA HIS A 23 -6.12 -6.24 -6.91
C HIS A 23 -6.83 -7.57 -6.57
N VAL A 24 -7.54 -8.15 -7.54
CA VAL A 24 -8.17 -9.47 -7.36
C VAL A 24 -7.11 -10.53 -7.07
N ALA A 25 -6.07 -10.60 -7.87
CA ALA A 25 -5.03 -11.62 -7.73
C ALA A 25 -4.28 -11.51 -6.40
N THR A 26 -3.87 -10.31 -6.03
CA THR A 26 -3.12 -10.09 -4.78
C THR A 26 -3.98 -10.28 -3.54
N PHE A 27 -5.26 -9.96 -3.61
CA PHE A 27 -6.20 -10.21 -2.51
C PHE A 27 -6.30 -11.71 -2.23
N VAL A 28 -6.47 -12.52 -3.26
CA VAL A 28 -6.55 -13.99 -3.12
C VAL A 28 -5.25 -14.55 -2.55
N GLU A 29 -4.10 -14.08 -3.04
CA GLU A 29 -2.80 -14.53 -2.52
C GLU A 29 -2.61 -14.20 -1.04
N THR A 30 -3.11 -13.04 -0.61
CA THR A 30 -2.90 -12.55 0.76
C THR A 30 -3.90 -13.14 1.75
N HIS A 31 -5.18 -13.19 1.36
CA HIS A 31 -6.28 -13.53 2.28
C HIS A 31 -6.87 -14.91 2.04
N GLY A 32 -6.55 -15.54 0.90
CA GLY A 32 -7.18 -16.79 0.48
C GLY A 32 -8.65 -16.58 0.10
N GLY A 33 -9.30 -17.65 -0.36
CA GLY A 33 -10.73 -17.62 -0.66
C GLY A 33 -11.10 -16.66 -1.79
N ARG A 34 -12.38 -16.24 -1.80
CA ARG A 34 -12.92 -15.35 -2.81
C ARG A 34 -13.07 -13.94 -2.25
N GLY A 35 -12.44 -12.98 -2.91
CA GLY A 35 -12.68 -11.58 -2.70
C GLY A 35 -13.72 -11.03 -3.68
N PRO A 36 -13.89 -9.70 -3.72
CA PRO A 36 -14.71 -9.05 -4.74
C PRO A 36 -14.24 -9.40 -6.15
N SER A 37 -15.18 -9.43 -7.10
CA SER A 37 -14.88 -9.72 -8.50
C SER A 37 -14.07 -8.60 -9.16
N CYS A 38 -13.51 -8.90 -10.33
CA CYS A 38 -12.80 -7.90 -11.13
C CYS A 38 -13.72 -6.72 -11.49
N ALA A 39 -14.98 -7.01 -11.86
CA ALA A 39 -15.95 -5.96 -12.19
C ALA A 39 -16.22 -5.05 -10.99
N VAL A 40 -16.32 -5.59 -9.78
CA VAL A 40 -16.49 -4.80 -8.56
C VAL A 40 -15.24 -3.93 -8.33
N ARG A 41 -14.05 -4.50 -8.48
CA ARG A 41 -12.80 -3.75 -8.31
C ARG A 41 -12.66 -2.63 -9.34
N GLU A 42 -13.05 -2.88 -10.60
CA GLU A 42 -13.04 -1.83 -11.62
C GLU A 42 -13.94 -0.66 -11.23
N ARG A 43 -15.16 -0.95 -10.78
CA ARG A 43 -16.06 0.11 -10.33
C ARG A 43 -15.49 0.91 -9.15
N GLN A 44 -14.91 0.22 -8.19
CA GLN A 44 -14.31 0.87 -7.02
C GLN A 44 -13.16 1.81 -7.43
N TRP A 45 -12.30 1.35 -8.33
CA TRP A 45 -11.18 2.18 -8.82
C TRP A 45 -11.67 3.32 -9.71
N ASP A 46 -12.66 3.08 -10.58
CA ASP A 46 -13.25 4.14 -11.39
C ASP A 46 -13.88 5.23 -10.52
N GLU A 47 -14.58 4.84 -9.46
CA GLU A 47 -15.12 5.81 -8.50
C GLU A 47 -14.03 6.62 -7.83
N ALA A 48 -12.96 5.95 -7.40
CA ALA A 48 -11.84 6.63 -6.75
C ALA A 48 -11.24 7.69 -7.69
N PHE A 49 -10.96 7.32 -8.95
CA PHE A 49 -10.38 8.24 -9.93
C PHE A 49 -11.34 9.33 -10.38
N SER A 50 -12.67 9.12 -10.29
CA SER A 50 -13.65 10.14 -10.65
C SER A 50 -13.84 11.19 -9.57
N GLN A 51 -13.47 10.89 -8.33
CA GLN A 51 -13.52 11.86 -7.24
C GLN A 51 -12.38 12.85 -7.38
N ARG A 52 -12.72 14.13 -7.51
CA ARG A 52 -11.73 15.21 -7.63
C ARG A 52 -11.19 15.59 -6.24
N SER A 53 -10.48 14.66 -5.61
CA SER A 53 -9.82 14.90 -4.35
C SER A 53 -8.33 14.67 -4.54
N ASP A 54 -7.51 15.64 -4.16
CA ASP A 54 -6.05 15.50 -4.16
C ASP A 54 -5.54 14.80 -2.89
N ASP A 55 -6.48 14.32 -2.04
CA ASP A 55 -6.15 13.77 -0.74
C ASP A 55 -5.66 12.34 -0.80
N TRP A 56 -5.87 11.64 -1.90
CA TRP A 56 -5.44 10.25 -2.03
C TRP A 56 -4.50 10.08 -3.21
N PHE A 57 -3.73 9.01 -3.16
CA PHE A 57 -2.86 8.66 -4.27
C PHE A 57 -2.70 7.14 -4.35
N CYS A 58 -2.31 6.66 -5.52
CA CYS A 58 -1.95 5.27 -5.75
C CYS A 58 -0.64 5.21 -6.52
N VAL A 59 0.30 4.42 -6.03
CA VAL A 59 1.57 4.14 -6.71
C VAL A 59 1.50 2.71 -7.23
N VAL A 60 1.86 2.50 -8.48
CA VAL A 60 1.94 1.15 -9.08
C VAL A 60 3.38 0.79 -9.36
N ILE A 61 3.65 -0.51 -9.31
CA ILE A 61 4.93 -1.10 -9.68
C ILE A 61 4.77 -1.74 -11.05
N VAL A 62 5.61 -1.34 -11.99
CA VAL A 62 5.61 -1.85 -13.37
C VAL A 62 6.84 -2.72 -13.56
N SER A 63 6.64 -3.96 -14.00
CA SER A 63 7.72 -4.90 -14.29
C SER A 63 8.48 -4.51 -15.56
N PRO A 64 9.67 -5.11 -15.80
CA PRO A 64 10.39 -4.89 -17.04
C PRO A 64 9.56 -5.19 -18.30
N ASP A 65 8.59 -6.10 -18.19
CA ASP A 65 7.68 -6.48 -19.29
C ASP A 65 6.51 -5.49 -19.46
N GLY A 66 6.41 -4.47 -18.61
CA GLY A 66 5.34 -3.48 -18.70
C GLY A 66 4.06 -3.84 -17.96
N GLU A 67 4.08 -4.88 -17.13
CA GLU A 67 2.91 -5.34 -16.39
C GLU A 67 2.84 -4.73 -15.00
N LEU A 68 1.64 -4.48 -14.49
CA LEU A 68 1.46 -4.05 -13.10
C LEU A 68 1.61 -5.27 -12.19
N VAL A 69 2.53 -5.18 -11.23
CA VAL A 69 2.84 -6.29 -10.34
C VAL A 69 2.68 -5.95 -8.86
N GLY A 70 2.40 -4.72 -8.54
CA GLY A 70 2.15 -4.27 -7.17
C GLY A 70 1.55 -2.88 -7.16
N PHE A 71 0.95 -2.52 -6.03
CA PHE A 71 0.41 -1.18 -5.83
C PHE A 71 0.29 -0.85 -4.36
N ALA A 72 0.24 0.44 -4.06
CA ALA A 72 -0.09 0.95 -2.74
C ALA A 72 -1.00 2.16 -2.88
N LYS A 73 -1.98 2.27 -2.00
CA LYS A 73 -2.89 3.41 -1.92
C LYS A 73 -2.71 4.12 -0.59
N GLY A 74 -2.48 5.41 -0.65
CA GLY A 74 -2.38 6.28 0.52
C GLY A 74 -3.57 7.22 0.59
N VAL A 75 -4.10 7.41 1.79
CA VAL A 75 -5.20 8.33 2.06
C VAL A 75 -4.88 9.10 3.35
N PRO A 76 -5.48 10.29 3.55
CA PRO A 76 -5.32 10.97 4.84
C PRO A 76 -6.06 10.21 5.94
N HIS A 77 -5.59 10.35 7.17
CA HIS A 77 -6.20 9.74 8.34
C HIS A 77 -6.51 10.81 9.38
N HIS A 78 -7.70 10.73 9.99
CA HIS A 78 -8.17 11.77 10.91
C HIS A 78 -8.62 11.24 12.27
N ASP A 79 -8.73 9.94 12.46
CA ASP A 79 -9.41 9.36 13.62
C ASP A 79 -8.48 9.08 14.78
N ILE A 80 -7.21 8.72 14.54
CA ILE A 80 -6.26 8.44 15.60
C ILE A 80 -5.26 9.57 15.71
N PRO A 81 -5.24 10.30 16.87
CA PRO A 81 -4.30 11.41 17.05
C PRO A 81 -2.84 10.98 16.88
N GLY A 82 -2.05 11.83 16.25
CA GLY A 82 -0.63 11.56 16.03
C GLY A 82 -0.31 10.85 14.72
N TYR A 83 -1.33 10.46 13.95
CA TYR A 83 -1.14 9.81 12.65
C TYR A 83 -2.01 10.50 11.61
N SER A 84 -1.38 11.06 10.59
CA SER A 84 -2.05 11.87 9.57
C SER A 84 -2.20 11.16 8.23
N GLY A 85 -1.46 10.11 7.97
CA GLY A 85 -1.56 9.31 6.76
C GLY A 85 -1.99 7.88 7.05
N GLU A 86 -2.62 7.27 6.07
CA GLU A 86 -3.00 5.86 6.14
C GLU A 86 -2.53 5.14 4.89
N LEU A 87 -1.77 4.06 5.10
CA LEU A 87 -1.48 3.10 4.04
C LEU A 87 -2.70 2.20 3.90
N ASN A 88 -3.60 2.61 3.02
CA ASN A 88 -4.93 2.01 2.89
C ASN A 88 -4.87 0.63 2.24
N LYS A 89 -3.99 0.46 1.25
CA LYS A 89 -3.74 -0.81 0.57
C LYS A 89 -2.26 -0.90 0.21
N ILE A 90 -1.70 -2.10 0.34
CA ILE A 90 -0.38 -2.43 -0.20
C ILE A 90 -0.38 -3.90 -0.58
N TYR A 91 -0.13 -4.18 -1.84
CA TYR A 91 -0.09 -5.55 -2.37
C TYR A 91 0.98 -5.67 -3.44
N ILE A 92 1.71 -6.78 -3.41
CA ILE A 92 2.68 -7.15 -4.44
C ILE A 92 2.45 -8.63 -4.75
N LEU A 93 2.38 -8.99 -6.03
CA LEU A 93 2.24 -10.40 -6.44
C LEU A 93 3.36 -11.23 -5.81
N ARG A 94 2.99 -12.39 -5.29
CA ARG A 94 3.90 -13.24 -4.51
C ARG A 94 5.17 -13.60 -5.27
N GLN A 95 5.06 -13.83 -6.57
CA GLN A 95 6.23 -14.18 -7.40
C GLN A 95 7.29 -13.06 -7.45
N TYR A 96 6.92 -11.84 -7.07
CA TYR A 96 7.84 -10.69 -7.04
C TYR A 96 8.25 -10.32 -5.62
N HIS A 97 7.93 -11.14 -4.62
CA HIS A 97 8.40 -10.92 -3.26
C HIS A 97 9.91 -11.17 -3.16
N ARG A 98 10.54 -10.64 -2.11
CA ARG A 98 11.97 -10.80 -1.80
C ARG A 98 12.91 -10.17 -2.82
N LEU A 99 12.42 -9.20 -3.59
CA LEU A 99 13.25 -8.39 -4.48
C LEU A 99 13.49 -6.98 -3.93
N GLY A 100 13.00 -6.68 -2.73
CA GLY A 100 13.10 -5.34 -2.15
C GLY A 100 12.04 -4.36 -2.65
N LEU A 101 11.05 -4.83 -3.40
CA LEU A 101 10.01 -3.95 -3.97
C LEU A 101 9.10 -3.35 -2.90
N GLY A 102 8.78 -4.12 -1.85
CA GLY A 102 7.95 -3.62 -0.75
C GLY A 102 8.59 -2.45 -0.01
N ARG A 103 9.87 -2.57 0.25
CA ARG A 103 10.65 -1.50 0.89
C ARG A 103 10.65 -0.23 0.04
N ARG A 104 10.90 -0.40 -1.25
CA ARG A 104 10.92 0.73 -2.18
C ARG A 104 9.52 1.35 -2.33
N LEU A 105 8.48 0.52 -2.32
CA LEU A 105 7.10 1.00 -2.40
C LEU A 105 6.73 1.82 -1.17
N LEU A 106 7.10 1.38 0.04
CA LEU A 106 6.91 2.17 1.26
C LEU A 106 7.65 3.50 1.18
N GLY A 107 8.85 3.51 0.61
CA GLY A 107 9.59 4.75 0.39
C GLY A 107 8.87 5.71 -0.54
N GLU A 108 8.31 5.20 -1.64
CA GLU A 108 7.53 6.02 -2.59
C GLU A 108 6.27 6.61 -1.92
N VAL A 109 5.53 5.77 -1.17
CA VAL A 109 4.36 6.22 -0.41
C VAL A 109 4.76 7.31 0.58
N SER A 110 5.84 7.09 1.31
CA SER A 110 6.32 8.05 2.31
C SER A 110 6.71 9.38 1.69
N ARG A 111 7.39 9.37 0.55
CA ARG A 111 7.73 10.60 -0.17
C ARG A 111 6.49 11.38 -0.62
N ARG A 112 5.46 10.67 -1.08
CA ARG A 112 4.20 11.32 -1.48
C ARG A 112 3.52 11.97 -0.28
N PHE A 113 3.46 11.26 0.86
CA PHE A 113 2.90 11.85 2.08
C PHE A 113 3.71 13.07 2.54
N LEU A 114 5.02 12.95 2.55
CA LEU A 114 5.90 14.07 2.97
C LEU A 114 5.73 15.29 2.09
N ALA A 115 5.53 15.10 0.78
CA ALA A 115 5.27 16.22 -0.15
C ALA A 115 3.98 16.96 0.19
N SER A 116 3.04 16.32 0.87
CA SER A 116 1.79 16.94 1.34
C SER A 116 1.86 17.38 2.80
N GLY A 117 3.04 17.34 3.43
CA GLY A 117 3.23 17.73 4.82
C GLY A 117 2.81 16.68 5.85
N ILE A 118 2.57 15.44 5.42
CA ILE A 118 2.21 14.33 6.29
C ILE A 118 3.49 13.60 6.67
N THR A 119 3.76 13.47 7.98
CA THR A 119 5.00 12.91 8.50
C THR A 119 4.82 11.58 9.24
N SER A 120 3.58 11.13 9.38
CA SER A 120 3.24 9.90 10.10
C SER A 120 2.27 9.06 9.28
N MET A 121 2.26 7.75 9.53
CA MET A 121 1.44 6.83 8.74
C MET A 121 1.04 5.65 9.60
N LEU A 122 -0.19 5.16 9.41
CA LEU A 122 -0.63 3.90 10.01
C LEU A 122 -1.24 3.02 8.93
N LEU A 123 -1.44 1.76 9.28
CA LEU A 123 -2.19 0.81 8.46
C LEU A 123 -3.03 -0.07 9.39
N PHE A 124 -4.16 -0.53 8.87
CA PHE A 124 -4.99 -1.53 9.52
C PHE A 124 -4.88 -2.83 8.72
N GLY A 125 -4.71 -3.92 9.41
CA GLY A 125 -4.52 -5.22 8.78
C GLY A 125 -5.14 -6.33 9.60
N ASP A 126 -4.59 -7.52 9.45
CA ASP A 126 -5.02 -8.71 10.13
C ASP A 126 -3.86 -9.23 10.98
N ALA A 127 -4.13 -9.59 12.23
CA ALA A 127 -3.11 -10.15 13.13
C ALA A 127 -2.44 -11.41 12.56
N GLN A 128 -3.10 -12.12 11.64
CA GLN A 128 -2.59 -13.32 11.00
C GLN A 128 -1.91 -13.06 9.65
N ASN A 129 -1.80 -11.82 9.20
CA ASN A 129 -1.20 -11.50 7.92
C ASN A 129 0.29 -11.82 7.94
N ARG A 130 0.74 -12.56 6.93
CA ARG A 130 2.16 -12.93 6.78
C ARG A 130 3.07 -11.73 6.56
N SER A 131 2.52 -10.61 6.11
CA SER A 131 3.27 -9.37 5.90
C SER A 131 3.58 -8.62 7.18
N ASN A 132 3.05 -9.03 8.33
CA ASN A 132 3.27 -8.33 9.61
C ASN A 132 4.76 -8.25 9.96
N GLY A 133 5.51 -9.32 9.74
CA GLY A 133 6.96 -9.31 9.95
C GLY A 133 7.70 -8.28 9.10
N PHE A 134 7.23 -8.05 7.88
CA PHE A 134 7.79 -7.03 7.00
C PHE A 134 7.59 -5.63 7.59
N TYR A 135 6.39 -5.32 8.08
CA TYR A 135 6.13 -4.01 8.68
C TYR A 135 7.02 -3.77 9.91
N GLU A 136 7.20 -4.79 10.75
CA GLU A 136 8.05 -4.70 11.94
C GLU A 136 9.52 -4.48 11.55
N ARG A 137 10.00 -5.18 10.51
CA ARG A 137 11.37 -4.97 9.99
C ARG A 137 11.56 -3.58 9.42
N MET A 138 10.49 -2.96 8.92
CA MET A 138 10.53 -1.60 8.40
C MET A 138 10.38 -0.54 9.50
N GLY A 139 10.36 -0.95 10.77
CA GLY A 139 10.34 -0.05 11.89
C GLY A 139 8.96 0.35 12.39
N ALA A 140 7.92 -0.32 11.94
CA ALA A 140 6.56 -0.04 12.40
C ALA A 140 6.37 -0.49 13.86
N GLU A 141 5.60 0.29 14.61
CA GLU A 141 5.13 -0.09 15.94
C GLU A 141 3.76 -0.73 15.83
N ARG A 142 3.47 -1.70 16.69
CA ARG A 142 2.13 -2.30 16.76
C ARG A 142 1.16 -1.30 17.36
N LEU A 143 -0.04 -1.24 16.79
CA LEU A 143 -1.17 -0.51 17.37
C LEU A 143 -2.04 -1.50 18.13
N PHE A 144 -2.40 -1.14 19.37
CA PHE A 144 -3.23 -1.98 20.22
C PHE A 144 -4.60 -1.34 20.42
N ALA A 145 -5.64 -2.18 20.50
CA ALA A 145 -6.97 -1.73 20.88
C ALA A 145 -6.95 -1.28 22.35
N THR A 146 -8.02 -0.58 22.79
CA THR A 146 -8.13 -0.08 24.17
C THR A 146 -8.06 -1.20 25.19
N ASN A 147 -8.47 -2.43 24.85
CA ASN A 147 -8.37 -3.60 25.72
C ASN A 147 -6.99 -4.27 25.71
N GLY A 148 -6.04 -3.73 24.94
CA GLY A 148 -4.68 -4.27 24.83
C GLY A 148 -4.49 -5.31 23.74
N ASP A 149 -5.53 -5.67 22.98
CA ASP A 149 -5.42 -6.67 21.92
C ASP A 149 -4.78 -6.08 20.66
N PHE A 150 -3.99 -6.94 19.98
CA PHE A 150 -3.40 -6.62 18.71
C PHE A 150 -4.23 -7.21 17.56
N HIS A 151 -4.71 -6.36 16.66
CA HIS A 151 -5.55 -6.76 15.53
C HIS A 151 -4.87 -6.60 14.16
N GLY A 152 -3.55 -6.41 14.13
CA GLY A 152 -2.80 -6.28 12.87
C GLY A 152 -2.57 -4.84 12.43
N GLY A 153 -2.85 -3.87 13.29
CA GLY A 153 -2.54 -2.46 13.00
C GLY A 153 -1.07 -2.15 13.28
N TYR A 154 -0.47 -1.34 12.41
CA TYR A 154 0.90 -0.87 12.53
C TYR A 154 0.99 0.62 12.23
N ALA A 155 2.00 1.28 12.79
CA ALA A 155 2.17 2.70 12.60
C ALA A 155 3.63 3.12 12.63
N TRP A 156 3.91 4.20 11.91
CA TRP A 156 5.18 4.93 11.95
C TRP A 156 4.88 6.36 12.38
N ARG A 157 5.47 6.79 13.49
CA ARG A 157 5.31 8.17 13.95
C ARG A 157 6.10 9.15 13.09
N ASP A 158 7.15 8.66 12.45
CA ASP A 158 8.00 9.43 11.55
C ASP A 158 8.33 8.56 10.34
N ILE A 159 7.84 8.97 9.17
CA ILE A 159 8.06 8.23 7.91
C ILE A 159 9.27 8.71 7.12
N ARG A 160 9.98 9.75 7.61
CA ARG A 160 11.16 10.26 6.91
C ARG A 160 12.24 9.21 6.68
N PRO A 161 12.54 8.32 7.65
CA PRO A 161 13.50 7.24 7.40
C PRO A 161 13.09 6.29 6.28
N LEU A 162 11.79 6.05 6.08
CA LEU A 162 11.32 5.20 4.98
C LEU A 162 11.60 5.84 3.63
N ALA A 163 11.45 7.16 3.53
CA ALA A 163 11.67 7.90 2.29
C ALA A 163 13.16 8.00 1.93
N ALA A 164 14.05 7.84 2.91
CA ALA A 164 15.50 8.03 2.72
C ALA A 164 16.22 6.76 2.26
N HIS A 165 15.55 5.61 2.19
CA HIS A 165 16.18 4.30 2.03
C HIS A 165 16.39 3.83 0.59
N TYR A 166 16.65 4.75 -0.36
CA TYR A 166 17.22 4.42 -1.68
C TYR A 166 17.43 5.63 -2.56
#